data_e0da8e9c60cedbcd82d60f4682e26751
#
_entry.id   e0da8e9c60cedbcd82d60f4682e26751
#
_cell.length_a   1.000
_cell.length_b   1.000
_cell.length_c   1.000
_cell.angle_alpha   90.00
_cell.angle_beta   90.00
_cell.angle_gamma   90.00
#
_symmetry.space_group_name_H-M   'P 1'
#
loop_
_entity.id
_entity.type
_entity.pdbx_description
1 polymer ?
#
loop_
_entity_poly.entity_id
_entity_poly.type
_entity_poly.pdbx_seq_one_letter_code
_entity_poly.pdbx_strand_id
1 'polypeptide(L)'
;MKKLIVFIMAIIMCVTFSGDTYAYPITYNDAPLIDKSQTIQFLKDRNTSKKMLNCVDFVYEYAESKGIDPSIIIAISSIETGYGKSRLFVYNNNPGGIKARNGWAHYDTIKDGYRAMINLMATYAGTNNNTSSYLYGKATTTQQLGNYYWVEDGCDAGYHRQLTRQIEKMRSYPIIKEKPVKQQPVIIEQPQKKNTSHKGQHSGADIIFDILDNKEHSSGYDFIMNLLK
;
A
#
# COMPACT_ATOMS: atom_id res chain seq x y z
N MET A 1 -7.10 29.17 -46.06
CA MET A 1 -6.37 27.91 -45.73
C MET A 1 -5.65 27.96 -44.38
N LYS A 2 -4.80 28.98 -44.08
CA LYS A 2 -4.06 29.04 -42.80
C LYS A 2 -4.96 29.04 -41.54
N LYS A 3 -6.13 29.72 -41.56
CA LYS A 3 -7.07 29.75 -40.40
C LYS A 3 -7.77 28.40 -40.15
N LEU A 4 -7.99 27.59 -41.20
CA LEU A 4 -8.60 26.26 -41.10
C LEU A 4 -7.63 25.25 -40.44
N ILE A 5 -6.34 25.34 -40.80
CA ILE A 5 -5.30 24.46 -40.20
C ILE A 5 -5.12 24.72 -38.72
N VAL A 6 -5.16 25.98 -38.28
CA VAL A 6 -5.07 26.35 -36.83
C VAL A 6 -6.27 25.80 -36.06
N PHE A 7 -7.48 25.83 -36.66
CA PHE A 7 -8.68 25.29 -35.99
C PHE A 7 -8.66 23.76 -35.88
N ILE A 8 -8.15 23.07 -36.90
CA ILE A 8 -7.99 21.59 -36.84
C ILE A 8 -6.92 21.20 -35.82
N MET A 9 -5.78 21.94 -35.75
CA MET A 9 -4.77 21.70 -34.70
C MET A 9 -5.30 21.93 -33.30
N ALA A 10 -6.15 22.94 -33.08
CA ALA A 10 -6.80 23.19 -31.79
C ALA A 10 -7.79 22.09 -31.39
N ILE A 11 -8.55 21.54 -32.35
CA ILE A 11 -9.47 20.41 -32.10
C ILE A 11 -8.68 19.13 -31.79
N ILE A 12 -7.57 18.87 -32.49
CA ILE A 12 -6.70 17.70 -32.20
C ILE A 12 -6.06 17.83 -30.81
N MET A 13 -5.67 19.03 -30.36
CA MET A 13 -5.16 19.25 -29.01
C MET A 13 -6.24 19.08 -27.92
N CYS A 14 -7.52 19.38 -28.21
CA CYS A 14 -8.61 19.19 -27.25
C CYS A 14 -9.05 17.74 -27.09
N VAL A 15 -8.83 16.87 -28.10
CA VAL A 15 -9.27 15.46 -28.06
C VAL A 15 -8.29 14.57 -27.30
N THR A 16 -7.06 15.03 -27.02
CA THR A 16 -6.03 14.21 -26.34
C THR A 16 -6.00 14.38 -24.83
N PHE A 17 -6.94 15.10 -24.21
CA PHE A 17 -7.00 15.30 -22.77
C PHE A 17 -8.27 14.74 -22.11
N SER A 18 -8.89 13.70 -22.64
CA SER A 18 -9.66 12.78 -21.82
C SER A 18 -8.67 11.88 -21.10
N GLY A 19 -8.12 12.38 -20.00
CA GLY A 19 -7.26 11.58 -19.14
C GLY A 19 -8.09 10.50 -18.47
N ASP A 20 -8.33 9.39 -19.17
CA ASP A 20 -8.77 8.15 -18.55
C ASP A 20 -7.73 7.79 -17.51
N THR A 21 -8.10 7.98 -16.24
CA THR A 21 -7.24 7.58 -15.13
C THR A 21 -7.17 6.06 -15.14
N TYR A 22 -6.02 5.53 -15.59
CA TYR A 22 -5.80 4.10 -15.67
C TYR A 22 -5.96 3.46 -14.28
N ALA A 23 -6.81 2.44 -14.19
CA ALA A 23 -7.02 1.69 -12.96
C ALA A 23 -6.03 0.53 -12.89
N TYR A 24 -5.08 0.58 -11.96
CA TYR A 24 -4.11 -0.50 -11.75
C TYR A 24 -4.69 -1.61 -10.89
N PRO A 25 -4.37 -2.90 -11.18
CA PRO A 25 -4.70 -3.99 -10.27
C PRO A 25 -3.95 -3.80 -8.95
N ILE A 26 -4.60 -4.12 -7.83
CA ILE A 26 -3.94 -4.15 -6.51
C ILE A 26 -3.42 -5.55 -6.17
N THR A 27 -3.80 -6.57 -6.95
CA THR A 27 -3.35 -7.95 -6.82
C THR A 27 -1.99 -8.15 -7.50
N TYR A 28 -1.18 -9.04 -6.90
CA TYR A 28 0.09 -9.48 -7.47
C TYR A 28 -0.16 -10.57 -8.51
N ASN A 29 0.45 -10.43 -9.70
CA ASN A 29 0.38 -11.39 -10.80
C ASN A 29 1.79 -11.65 -11.34
N ASP A 30 2.45 -12.70 -10.88
CA ASP A 30 3.77 -13.20 -11.32
C ASP A 30 4.95 -12.20 -11.21
N ALA A 31 4.70 -10.92 -11.35
CA ALA A 31 5.67 -9.85 -11.15
C ALA A 31 5.01 -8.60 -10.58
N PRO A 32 5.72 -7.80 -9.78
CA PRO A 32 5.19 -6.53 -9.29
C PRO A 32 4.99 -5.55 -10.43
N LEU A 33 3.99 -4.70 -10.31
CA LEU A 33 3.69 -3.63 -11.27
C LEU A 33 4.89 -2.67 -11.48
N ILE A 34 5.69 -2.51 -10.42
CA ILE A 34 6.91 -1.69 -10.44
C ILE A 34 8.04 -2.49 -9.79
N ASP A 35 9.16 -2.59 -10.50
CA ASP A 35 10.35 -3.27 -9.98
C ASP A 35 10.83 -2.63 -8.67
N LYS A 36 11.33 -3.46 -7.74
CA LYS A 36 11.82 -3.01 -6.44
C LYS A 36 12.92 -1.96 -6.56
N SER A 37 13.80 -2.10 -7.55
CA SER A 37 14.87 -1.12 -7.77
C SER A 37 14.35 0.25 -8.19
N GLN A 38 13.32 0.31 -9.03
CA GLN A 38 12.64 1.55 -9.42
C GLN A 38 12.01 2.22 -8.19
N THR A 39 11.32 1.42 -7.35
CA THR A 39 10.71 1.88 -6.10
C THR A 39 11.75 2.50 -5.16
N ILE A 40 12.88 1.81 -4.95
CA ILE A 40 13.96 2.31 -4.09
C ILE A 40 14.55 3.61 -4.60
N GLN A 41 14.80 3.73 -5.91
CA GLN A 41 15.32 4.96 -6.50
C GLN A 41 14.34 6.11 -6.33
N PHE A 42 13.07 5.89 -6.70
CA PHE A 42 12.02 6.88 -6.50
C PHE A 42 11.97 7.38 -5.06
N LEU A 43 11.97 6.48 -4.07
CA LEU A 43 11.93 6.84 -2.65
C LEU A 43 13.15 7.65 -2.21
N LYS A 44 14.35 7.30 -2.69
CA LYS A 44 15.59 8.05 -2.41
C LYS A 44 15.49 9.48 -2.93
N ASP A 45 15.02 9.68 -4.15
CA ASP A 45 14.88 11.00 -4.77
C ASP A 45 13.81 11.88 -4.08
N ARG A 46 12.86 11.25 -3.38
CA ARG A 46 11.83 11.94 -2.56
C ARG A 46 12.29 12.26 -1.13
N ASN A 47 13.56 12.03 -0.82
CA ASN A 47 14.09 12.21 0.53
C ASN A 47 13.22 11.48 1.58
N THR A 48 12.87 10.23 1.27
CA THR A 48 12.05 9.35 2.11
C THR A 48 12.77 9.04 3.42
N SER A 49 12.02 8.86 4.51
CA SER A 49 12.60 8.49 5.80
C SER A 49 13.36 7.16 5.71
N LYS A 50 14.50 7.06 6.41
CA LYS A 50 15.26 5.80 6.51
C LYS A 50 14.39 4.64 7.02
N LYS A 51 13.47 4.93 7.96
CA LYS A 51 12.54 3.95 8.51
C LYS A 51 11.65 3.31 7.42
N MET A 52 11.16 4.11 6.47
CA MET A 52 10.37 3.60 5.35
C MET A 52 11.25 2.87 4.32
N LEU A 53 12.40 3.42 3.96
CA LEU A 53 13.33 2.78 3.02
C LEU A 53 13.76 1.39 3.49
N ASN A 54 14.05 1.23 4.79
CA ASN A 54 14.44 -0.05 5.39
C ASN A 54 13.32 -1.10 5.43
N CYS A 55 12.08 -0.70 5.12
CA CYS A 55 10.94 -1.62 5.05
C CYS A 55 10.63 -2.13 3.64
N VAL A 56 11.26 -1.58 2.59
CA VAL A 56 10.91 -1.91 1.20
C VAL A 56 11.02 -3.40 0.91
N ASP A 57 12.14 -4.04 1.29
CA ASP A 57 12.33 -5.48 1.09
C ASP A 57 11.24 -6.29 1.79
N PHE A 58 10.98 -6.00 3.05
CA PHE A 58 9.91 -6.64 3.83
C PHE A 58 8.52 -6.47 3.17
N VAL A 59 8.20 -5.26 2.69
CA VAL A 59 6.91 -4.99 2.03
C VAL A 59 6.79 -5.80 0.76
N TYR A 60 7.85 -5.88 -0.06
CA TYR A 60 7.83 -6.68 -1.28
C TYR A 60 7.57 -8.15 -0.99
N GLU A 61 8.36 -8.75 -0.10
CA GLU A 61 8.22 -10.17 0.27
C GLU A 61 6.85 -10.49 0.89
N TYR A 62 6.40 -9.66 1.84
CA TYR A 62 5.18 -9.95 2.56
C TYR A 62 3.92 -9.69 1.72
N ALA A 63 3.88 -8.62 0.91
CA ALA A 63 2.74 -8.32 0.06
C ALA A 63 2.56 -9.39 -1.03
N GLU A 64 3.65 -9.81 -1.69
CA GLU A 64 3.63 -10.91 -2.66
C GLU A 64 3.08 -12.20 -2.02
N SER A 65 3.51 -12.53 -0.80
CA SER A 65 3.00 -13.71 -0.06
C SER A 65 1.49 -13.64 0.24
N LYS A 66 0.89 -12.46 0.18
CA LYS A 66 -0.54 -12.21 0.39
C LYS A 66 -1.31 -11.97 -0.92
N GLY A 67 -0.66 -12.12 -2.08
CA GLY A 67 -1.28 -11.88 -3.39
C GLY A 67 -1.57 -10.41 -3.66
N ILE A 68 -0.84 -9.48 -3.00
CA ILE A 68 -0.98 -8.03 -3.17
C ILE A 68 0.27 -7.47 -3.85
N ASP A 69 0.07 -6.54 -4.78
CA ASP A 69 1.18 -5.88 -5.44
C ASP A 69 1.93 -4.96 -4.45
N PRO A 70 3.23 -5.21 -4.19
CA PRO A 70 3.99 -4.48 -3.19
C PRO A 70 4.18 -3.00 -3.53
N SER A 71 4.24 -2.66 -4.82
CA SER A 71 4.42 -1.28 -5.26
C SER A 71 3.20 -0.41 -4.95
N ILE A 72 2.00 -1.01 -4.96
CA ILE A 72 0.76 -0.34 -4.54
C ILE A 72 0.81 0.01 -3.05
N ILE A 73 1.29 -0.91 -2.21
CA ILE A 73 1.47 -0.67 -0.76
C ILE A 73 2.42 0.51 -0.52
N ILE A 74 3.56 0.52 -1.20
CA ILE A 74 4.54 1.62 -1.09
C ILE A 74 3.96 2.93 -1.62
N ALA A 75 3.23 2.92 -2.74
CA ALA A 75 2.61 4.11 -3.30
C ALA A 75 1.60 4.73 -2.33
N ILE A 76 0.69 3.93 -1.77
CA ILE A 76 -0.29 4.36 -0.76
C ILE A 76 0.44 4.91 0.48
N SER A 77 1.36 4.13 1.05
CA SER A 77 2.11 4.54 2.25
C SER A 77 2.88 5.85 2.02
N SER A 78 3.42 6.06 0.83
CA SER A 78 4.11 7.32 0.48
C SER A 78 3.18 8.52 0.50
N ILE A 79 1.95 8.37 0.00
CA ILE A 79 0.92 9.41 -0.01
C ILE A 79 0.45 9.70 1.41
N GLU A 80 0.01 8.66 2.15
CA GLU A 80 -0.57 8.77 3.49
C GLU A 80 0.40 9.36 4.52
N THR A 81 1.67 9.10 4.34
CA THR A 81 2.67 9.44 5.36
C THR A 81 3.63 10.55 4.94
N GLY A 82 3.45 11.15 3.75
CA GLY A 82 4.41 12.11 3.23
C GLY A 82 5.82 11.51 3.16
N TYR A 83 5.94 10.34 2.56
CA TYR A 83 7.20 9.58 2.46
C TYR A 83 7.79 9.18 3.82
N GLY A 84 6.93 8.73 4.72
CA GLY A 84 7.33 8.25 6.05
C GLY A 84 7.72 9.34 7.05
N LYS A 85 7.22 10.57 6.86
CA LYS A 85 7.53 11.73 7.71
C LYS A 85 6.38 12.16 8.61
N SER A 86 5.16 11.64 8.40
CA SER A 86 3.99 11.99 9.21
C SER A 86 4.16 11.53 10.66
N ARG A 87 3.45 12.20 11.59
CA ARG A 87 3.44 11.80 13.01
C ARG A 87 2.92 10.38 13.20
N LEU A 88 1.91 9.97 12.43
CA LEU A 88 1.37 8.60 12.47
C LEU A 88 2.43 7.57 12.10
N PHE A 89 3.20 7.81 11.06
CA PHE A 89 4.27 6.90 10.65
C PHE A 89 5.40 6.83 11.69
N VAL A 90 5.81 7.98 12.20
CA VAL A 90 6.98 8.08 13.10
C VAL A 90 6.67 7.50 14.47
N TYR A 91 5.55 7.89 15.09
CA TYR A 91 5.24 7.58 16.49
C TYR A 91 4.27 6.42 16.66
N ASN A 92 3.37 6.20 15.72
CA ASN A 92 2.37 5.12 15.81
C ASN A 92 2.74 3.91 14.96
N ASN A 93 3.86 3.94 14.21
CA ASN A 93 4.21 2.88 13.26
C ASN A 93 3.08 2.55 12.27
N ASN A 94 2.29 3.56 11.88
CA ASN A 94 1.10 3.41 11.06
C ASN A 94 1.37 3.91 9.63
N PRO A 95 1.71 3.02 8.68
CA PRO A 95 2.08 3.39 7.32
C PRO A 95 0.89 3.71 6.40
N GLY A 96 -0.32 3.31 6.77
CA GLY A 96 -1.51 3.41 5.93
C GLY A 96 -2.59 4.35 6.48
N GLY A 97 -2.31 5.14 7.54
CA GLY A 97 -3.36 5.97 8.13
C GLY A 97 -4.53 5.16 8.70
N ILE A 98 -4.26 3.92 9.16
CA ILE A 98 -5.31 3.00 9.63
C ILE A 98 -5.89 3.52 10.92
N LYS A 99 -7.23 3.59 10.99
CA LYS A 99 -7.97 3.95 12.20
C LYS A 99 -8.29 2.72 13.02
N ALA A 100 -8.25 2.88 14.35
CA ALA A 100 -8.75 1.94 15.33
C ALA A 100 -10.06 2.49 15.94
N ARG A 101 -10.71 1.70 16.81
CA ARG A 101 -11.98 2.09 17.44
C ARG A 101 -11.92 3.46 18.13
N ASN A 102 -10.79 3.78 18.77
CA ASN A 102 -10.60 4.99 19.58
C ASN A 102 -9.45 5.86 19.04
N GLY A 103 -9.44 6.15 17.75
CA GLY A 103 -8.43 7.02 17.14
C GLY A 103 -7.57 6.30 16.09
N TRP A 104 -6.30 6.62 16.03
CA TRP A 104 -5.38 6.00 15.06
C TRP A 104 -4.76 4.72 15.62
N ALA A 105 -4.66 3.69 14.77
CA ALA A 105 -3.99 2.46 15.16
C ALA A 105 -2.51 2.73 15.49
N HIS A 106 -2.02 2.02 16.52
CA HIS A 106 -0.63 2.03 16.95
C HIS A 106 -0.08 0.61 16.89
N TYR A 107 1.12 0.47 16.37
CA TYR A 107 1.80 -0.82 16.20
C TYR A 107 3.14 -0.82 16.93
N ASP A 108 3.58 -1.97 17.42
CA ASP A 108 4.83 -2.09 18.14
C ASP A 108 6.04 -1.80 17.23
N THR A 109 5.98 -2.27 15.99
CA THR A 109 7.00 -1.99 14.98
C THR A 109 6.37 -1.48 13.69
N ILE A 110 7.17 -0.80 12.87
CA ILE A 110 6.72 -0.36 11.55
C ILE A 110 6.41 -1.55 10.63
N LYS A 111 7.07 -2.69 10.81
CA LYS A 111 6.77 -3.92 10.07
C LYS A 111 5.39 -4.47 10.44
N ASP A 112 4.98 -4.37 11.70
CA ASP A 112 3.63 -4.77 12.14
C ASP A 112 2.57 -3.86 11.54
N GLY A 113 2.83 -2.56 11.48
CA GLY A 113 1.97 -1.63 10.76
C GLY A 113 1.84 -1.96 9.27
N TYR A 114 2.93 -2.33 8.60
CA TYR A 114 2.86 -2.80 7.20
C TYR A 114 2.14 -4.14 7.08
N ARG A 115 2.31 -5.09 8.01
CA ARG A 115 1.53 -6.34 8.02
C ARG A 115 0.03 -6.04 8.09
N ALA A 116 -0.38 -5.18 9.00
CA ALA A 116 -1.78 -4.79 9.15
C ALA A 116 -2.32 -4.14 7.86
N MET A 117 -1.58 -3.21 7.26
CA MET A 117 -1.94 -2.56 6.01
C MET A 117 -2.08 -3.56 4.86
N ILE A 118 -1.12 -4.46 4.69
CA ILE A 118 -1.11 -5.47 3.62
C ILE A 118 -2.27 -6.46 3.81
N ASN A 119 -2.53 -6.92 5.03
CA ASN A 119 -3.65 -7.81 5.33
C ASN A 119 -5.00 -7.13 5.06
N LEU A 120 -5.13 -5.84 5.35
CA LEU A 120 -6.32 -5.06 4.99
C LEU A 120 -6.50 -5.00 3.46
N MET A 121 -5.43 -4.74 2.70
CA MET A 121 -5.49 -4.74 1.22
C MET A 121 -5.82 -6.14 0.68
N ALA A 122 -5.29 -7.20 1.29
CA ALA A 122 -5.62 -8.58 0.95
C ALA A 122 -7.10 -8.91 1.22
N THR A 123 -7.70 -8.33 2.27
CA THR A 123 -9.14 -8.44 2.51
C THR A 123 -9.93 -7.72 1.41
N TYR A 124 -9.57 -6.48 1.05
CA TYR A 124 -10.22 -5.77 -0.05
C TYR A 124 -10.14 -6.54 -1.37
N ALA A 125 -8.99 -7.12 -1.67
CA ALA A 125 -8.77 -7.90 -2.89
C ALA A 125 -9.40 -9.29 -2.88
N GLY A 126 -9.80 -9.80 -1.71
CA GLY A 126 -10.30 -11.17 -1.55
C GLY A 126 -9.21 -12.24 -1.67
N THR A 127 -7.96 -11.91 -1.38
CA THR A 127 -6.81 -12.83 -1.48
C THR A 127 -6.43 -13.50 -0.15
N ASN A 128 -7.08 -13.12 0.95
CA ASN A 128 -6.89 -13.77 2.26
C ASN A 128 -8.14 -14.59 2.67
N ASN A 129 -8.08 -15.24 3.84
CA ASN A 129 -9.14 -16.12 4.33
C ASN A 129 -10.23 -15.37 5.13
N ASN A 130 -10.20 -14.05 5.21
CA ASN A 130 -11.17 -13.25 5.97
C ASN A 130 -12.47 -13.04 5.17
N THR A 131 -13.12 -14.14 4.77
CA THR A 131 -14.33 -14.14 3.94
C THR A 131 -15.56 -13.60 4.65
N SER A 132 -15.57 -13.53 5.98
CA SER A 132 -16.64 -12.97 6.81
C SER A 132 -16.62 -11.43 6.84
N SER A 133 -15.48 -10.81 6.52
CA SER A 133 -15.39 -9.36 6.47
C SER A 133 -16.26 -8.79 5.34
N TYR A 134 -17.06 -7.76 5.64
CA TYR A 134 -17.84 -7.07 4.61
C TYR A 134 -16.95 -6.37 3.55
N LEU A 135 -15.68 -6.15 3.85
CA LEU A 135 -14.68 -5.58 2.92
C LEU A 135 -14.11 -6.62 1.95
N TYR A 136 -14.38 -7.91 2.19
CA TYR A 136 -13.80 -9.00 1.41
C TYR A 136 -14.20 -8.91 -0.08
N GLY A 137 -13.21 -8.86 -0.95
CA GLY A 137 -13.40 -8.82 -2.41
C GLY A 137 -14.01 -7.51 -2.95
N LYS A 138 -14.02 -6.42 -2.17
CA LYS A 138 -14.65 -5.15 -2.59
C LYS A 138 -13.79 -4.32 -3.54
N ALA A 139 -12.49 -4.54 -3.60
CA ALA A 139 -11.62 -3.77 -4.47
C ALA A 139 -10.47 -4.63 -5.00
N THR A 140 -10.38 -4.77 -6.31
CA THR A 140 -9.28 -5.43 -7.02
C THR A 140 -8.44 -4.44 -7.83
N THR A 141 -8.87 -3.18 -7.91
CA THR A 141 -8.16 -2.12 -8.62
C THR A 141 -8.01 -0.87 -7.75
N THR A 142 -7.05 -0.02 -8.10
CA THR A 142 -6.84 1.27 -7.42
C THR A 142 -8.06 2.19 -7.47
N GLN A 143 -8.86 2.10 -8.52
CA GLN A 143 -10.10 2.88 -8.65
C GLN A 143 -11.17 2.39 -7.66
N GLN A 144 -11.38 1.07 -7.58
CA GLN A 144 -12.31 0.48 -6.63
C GLN A 144 -11.85 0.72 -5.19
N LEU A 145 -10.54 0.64 -4.93
CA LEU A 145 -9.98 0.91 -3.61
C LEU A 145 -10.28 2.33 -3.13
N GLY A 146 -10.27 3.32 -4.02
CA GLY A 146 -10.63 4.70 -3.71
C GLY A 146 -12.00 4.84 -3.04
N ASN A 147 -12.98 3.99 -3.45
CA ASN A 147 -14.33 4.02 -2.93
C ASN A 147 -14.45 3.50 -1.48
N TYR A 148 -13.45 2.80 -0.96
CA TYR A 148 -13.51 2.14 0.35
C TYR A 148 -12.39 2.59 1.30
N TYR A 149 -11.23 2.91 0.77
CA TYR A 149 -10.07 3.24 1.59
C TYR A 149 -10.03 4.72 1.99
N TRP A 150 -10.47 5.60 1.09
CA TRP A 150 -10.50 7.05 1.34
C TRP A 150 -11.94 7.58 1.20
N VAL A 151 -12.66 7.61 2.31
CA VAL A 151 -14.03 8.12 2.35
C VAL A 151 -14.08 9.36 3.24
N GLU A 152 -13.49 10.46 2.79
CA GLU A 152 -13.81 11.80 3.30
C GLU A 152 -14.55 12.57 2.19
N ASP A 153 -15.78 12.98 2.45
CA ASP A 153 -16.58 13.91 1.65
C ASP A 153 -16.81 13.56 0.16
N GLY A 154 -16.85 12.28 -0.19
CA GLY A 154 -17.11 11.86 -1.57
C GLY A 154 -15.96 12.14 -2.55
N CYS A 155 -14.73 12.27 -2.09
CA CYS A 155 -13.56 12.66 -2.89
C CYS A 155 -12.71 11.50 -3.41
N ASP A 156 -13.30 10.34 -3.66
CA ASP A 156 -12.71 9.16 -4.26
C ASP A 156 -11.90 9.42 -5.55
N ALA A 157 -12.46 10.23 -6.46
CA ALA A 157 -11.81 10.57 -7.73
C ALA A 157 -10.50 11.35 -7.55
N GLY A 158 -10.36 12.12 -6.48
CA GLY A 158 -9.13 12.85 -6.14
C GLY A 158 -8.02 11.89 -5.71
N TYR A 159 -8.34 10.98 -4.80
CA TYR A 159 -7.38 10.00 -4.30
C TYR A 159 -6.91 9.03 -5.38
N HIS A 160 -7.84 8.48 -6.16
CA HIS A 160 -7.49 7.60 -7.28
C HIS A 160 -6.52 8.28 -8.25
N ARG A 161 -6.79 9.52 -8.65
CA ARG A 161 -5.87 10.29 -9.52
C ARG A 161 -4.50 10.51 -8.88
N GLN A 162 -4.46 10.79 -7.56
CA GLN A 162 -3.19 10.97 -6.84
C GLN A 162 -2.39 9.67 -6.81
N LEU A 163 -3.04 8.54 -6.52
CA LEU A 163 -2.42 7.21 -6.49
C LEU A 163 -1.90 6.81 -7.87
N THR A 164 -2.71 7.00 -8.93
CA THR A 164 -2.30 6.76 -10.31
C THR A 164 -1.06 7.57 -10.68
N ARG A 165 -1.04 8.87 -10.40
CA ARG A 165 0.13 9.72 -10.66
C ARG A 165 1.36 9.27 -9.88
N GLN A 166 1.18 8.78 -8.67
CA GLN A 166 2.29 8.25 -7.85
C GLN A 166 2.88 7.00 -8.50
N ILE A 167 2.04 6.07 -8.91
CA ILE A 167 2.43 4.83 -9.61
C ILE A 167 3.18 5.17 -10.90
N GLU A 168 2.64 6.06 -11.74
CA GLU A 168 3.28 6.48 -12.99
C GLU A 168 4.69 7.08 -12.75
N LYS A 169 4.83 7.92 -11.73
CA LYS A 169 6.12 8.47 -11.35
C LYS A 169 7.11 7.39 -10.90
N MET A 170 6.66 6.41 -10.14
CA MET A 170 7.52 5.29 -9.72
C MET A 170 7.97 4.46 -10.92
N ARG A 171 7.05 4.17 -11.87
CA ARG A 171 7.34 3.41 -13.10
C ARG A 171 8.31 4.11 -14.04
N SER A 172 8.39 5.44 -14.01
CA SER A 172 9.29 6.20 -14.88
C SER A 172 10.78 6.06 -14.52
N TYR A 173 11.11 5.45 -13.38
CA TYR A 173 12.49 5.22 -12.97
C TYR A 173 13.09 4.01 -13.73
N PRO A 174 14.40 4.02 -14.02
CA PRO A 174 15.04 2.91 -14.71
C PRO A 174 15.13 1.67 -13.82
N ILE A 175 14.99 0.48 -14.41
CA ILE A 175 15.23 -0.78 -13.71
C ILE A 175 16.74 -0.98 -13.58
N ILE A 176 17.24 -1.07 -12.35
CA ILE A 176 18.62 -1.42 -12.08
C ILE A 176 18.73 -2.94 -11.91
N LYS A 177 19.29 -3.61 -12.91
CA LYS A 177 19.65 -5.03 -12.76
C LYS A 177 20.83 -5.14 -11.80
N GLU A 178 20.61 -5.69 -10.61
CA GLU A 178 21.68 -5.99 -9.70
C GLU A 178 22.65 -6.98 -10.38
N LYS A 179 23.96 -6.66 -10.36
CA LYS A 179 24.95 -7.64 -10.78
C LYS A 179 24.87 -8.82 -9.82
N PRO A 180 24.90 -10.07 -10.32
CA PRO A 180 24.87 -11.23 -9.44
C PRO A 180 25.99 -11.12 -8.41
N VAL A 181 25.59 -11.04 -7.14
CA VAL A 181 26.53 -11.06 -6.01
C VAL A 181 27.22 -12.41 -6.07
N LYS A 182 28.54 -12.43 -6.31
CA LYS A 182 29.33 -13.63 -6.16
C LYS A 182 29.13 -14.11 -4.72
N GLN A 183 28.43 -15.20 -4.54
CA GLN A 183 28.22 -15.82 -3.24
C GLN A 183 29.61 -16.14 -2.65
N GLN A 184 30.01 -15.41 -1.61
CA GLN A 184 31.12 -15.84 -0.78
C GLN A 184 30.66 -17.12 -0.05
N PRO A 185 31.51 -18.12 0.10
CA PRO A 185 31.13 -19.34 0.79
C PRO A 185 30.70 -18.99 2.23
N VAL A 186 29.46 -19.39 2.55
CA VAL A 186 28.89 -19.26 3.89
C VAL A 186 29.69 -20.18 4.81
N ILE A 187 30.49 -19.62 5.71
CA ILE A 187 31.05 -20.37 6.84
C ILE A 187 29.89 -20.65 7.79
N ILE A 188 29.41 -21.89 7.81
CA ILE A 188 28.37 -22.36 8.70
C ILE A 188 28.96 -22.50 10.10
N GLU A 189 28.84 -21.47 10.94
CA GLU A 189 29.03 -21.64 12.38
C GLU A 189 27.86 -22.40 12.98
N GLN A 190 28.14 -23.50 13.65
CA GLN A 190 27.12 -24.35 14.29
C GLN A 190 26.38 -23.59 15.41
N PRO A 191 25.07 -23.74 15.55
CA PRO A 191 24.28 -23.01 16.54
C PRO A 191 24.53 -23.54 17.95
N GLN A 192 25.00 -22.69 18.86
CA GLN A 192 24.94 -22.94 20.30
C GLN A 192 23.48 -22.89 20.79
N LYS A 193 23.00 -24.00 21.37
CA LYS A 193 21.71 -24.10 22.06
C LYS A 193 21.69 -23.16 23.28
N LYS A 194 20.83 -22.12 23.22
CA LYS A 194 20.35 -21.44 24.44
C LYS A 194 18.85 -21.66 24.57
N ASN A 195 18.48 -22.45 25.61
CA ASN A 195 17.11 -22.56 26.11
C ASN A 195 16.72 -21.24 26.79
N THR A 196 15.67 -20.59 26.32
CA THR A 196 14.87 -19.67 27.14
C THR A 196 13.41 -19.76 26.71
N SER A 197 12.60 -20.27 27.62
CA SER A 197 11.14 -20.25 27.57
C SER A 197 10.64 -18.81 27.75
N HIS A 198 9.88 -18.28 26.79
CA HIS A 198 9.06 -17.10 27.02
C HIS A 198 7.61 -17.39 26.67
N LYS A 199 6.75 -17.19 27.68
CA LYS A 199 5.28 -17.19 27.63
C LYS A 199 4.79 -16.11 26.67
N GLY A 200 3.75 -16.47 25.90
CA GLY A 200 3.15 -15.63 24.88
C GLY A 200 2.63 -14.28 25.36
N GLN A 201 2.92 -13.28 24.59
CA GLN A 201 2.21 -12.01 24.54
C GLN A 201 1.56 -11.91 23.17
N HIS A 202 0.25 -11.68 23.16
CA HIS A 202 -0.51 -11.49 21.93
C HIS A 202 0.04 -10.29 21.15
N SER A 203 0.36 -10.49 19.89
CA SER A 203 0.83 -9.40 19.02
C SER A 203 -0.35 -8.50 18.64
N GLY A 204 -0.11 -7.19 18.47
CA GLY A 204 -1.15 -6.21 18.08
C GLY A 204 -1.92 -6.53 16.79
N ALA A 205 -1.44 -7.49 16.00
CA ALA A 205 -2.13 -7.99 14.80
C ALA A 205 -3.44 -8.73 15.15
N ASP A 206 -3.49 -9.43 16.30
CA ASP A 206 -4.67 -10.19 16.73
C ASP A 206 -5.83 -9.27 17.12
N ILE A 207 -5.51 -8.05 17.59
CA ILE A 207 -6.52 -7.07 18.02
C ILE A 207 -7.34 -6.52 16.84
N ILE A 208 -6.78 -6.42 15.64
CA ILE A 208 -7.51 -5.91 14.46
C ILE A 208 -8.52 -6.95 13.97
N PHE A 209 -8.21 -8.25 14.05
CA PHE A 209 -9.11 -9.31 13.62
C PHE A 209 -10.33 -9.41 14.55
N ASP A 210 -10.14 -9.30 15.88
CA ASP A 210 -11.23 -9.31 16.85
C ASP A 210 -12.20 -8.11 16.69
N ILE A 211 -11.72 -6.97 16.19
CA ILE A 211 -12.55 -5.79 15.96
C ILE A 211 -13.42 -5.95 14.69
N LEU A 212 -12.95 -6.70 13.69
CA LEU A 212 -13.66 -6.92 12.42
C LEU A 212 -14.73 -8.01 12.52
N ASP A 213 -14.57 -9.01 13.42
CA ASP A 213 -15.49 -10.14 13.56
C ASP A 213 -16.75 -9.86 14.42
N ASN A 214 -16.80 -8.76 15.19
CA ASN A 214 -17.85 -8.54 16.19
C ASN A 214 -18.96 -7.56 15.80
N LYS A 215 -19.25 -7.31 14.51
CA LYS A 215 -20.42 -6.51 14.13
C LYS A 215 -21.23 -7.12 13.00
N GLU A 216 -22.32 -7.79 13.38
CA GLU A 216 -23.49 -7.96 12.53
C GLU A 216 -24.14 -6.60 12.22
N HIS A 217 -24.41 -6.36 10.93
CA HIS A 217 -25.33 -5.37 10.39
C HIS A 217 -25.12 -3.87 10.71
N SER A 218 -24.13 -3.27 10.11
CA SER A 218 -24.25 -1.89 9.65
C SER A 218 -23.72 -1.81 8.21
N SER A 219 -24.27 -0.90 7.39
CA SER A 219 -23.77 -0.68 6.04
C SER A 219 -22.29 -0.30 6.11
N GLY A 220 -21.48 -0.65 5.08
CA GLY A 220 -20.04 -0.38 5.07
C GLY A 220 -19.71 1.09 5.37
N TYR A 221 -20.61 1.98 5.04
CA TYR A 221 -20.55 3.41 5.33
C TYR A 221 -20.60 3.71 6.84
N ASP A 222 -21.49 3.05 7.59
CA ASP A 222 -21.63 3.26 9.03
C ASP A 222 -20.45 2.69 9.82
N PHE A 223 -19.80 1.65 9.33
CA PHE A 223 -18.59 1.10 9.97
C PHE A 223 -17.40 2.04 9.82
N ILE A 224 -17.15 2.55 8.62
CA ILE A 224 -16.07 3.53 8.38
C ILE A 224 -16.38 4.83 9.11
N MET A 225 -17.63 5.32 9.08
CA MET A 225 -18.04 6.53 9.80
C MET A 225 -18.07 6.35 11.32
N ASN A 226 -18.30 5.14 11.84
CA ASN A 226 -18.15 4.82 13.26
C ASN A 226 -16.70 4.61 13.69
N LEU A 227 -15.78 4.32 12.76
CA LEU A 227 -14.34 4.39 12.98
C LEU A 227 -13.83 5.84 12.89
N LEU A 228 -14.61 6.74 12.26
CA LEU A 228 -14.29 8.17 12.09
C LEU A 228 -14.92 9.07 13.16
N LYS A 229 -15.88 8.57 13.94
CA LYS A 229 -16.46 9.21 15.12
C LYS A 229 -15.79 8.68 16.40
#